data_9e4aabf0627323e6b098c918e7e7c7c8
#
_entry.id   9e4aabf0627323e6b098c918e7e7c7c8
#
_cell.length_a   1.000
_cell.length_b   1.000
_cell.length_c   1.000
_cell.angle_alpha   90.00
_cell.angle_beta   90.00
_cell.angle_gamma   90.00
#
_symmetry.space_group_name_H-M   'P 1'
#
loop_
_entity.id
_entity.type
_entity.pdbx_description
1 polymer ?
#
loop_
_entity_poly.entity_id
_entity_poly.type
_entity_poly.pdbx_seq_one_letter_code
_entity_poly.pdbx_strand_id
1 'polypeptide(L)'
;MGTFRDRLERALNRVGDLPVLPSALHRLRQALSDEKTSAHDVACIMEQDPSLTAKVLRVANSIYYASTTGTVTSVQSAVARLGFSEVNRLFTTLAVMRTFDHMGRHLDHNQFWKHSLTAAITTRVIRRHCGTSDTFTEDDAYVAGLLHDIGLVILDQYFPALFVEVSVAAYRRCISRADAECRILGIGHGEIGGSLLRRWRIRASVAEAVTWHHQPEKAEPKHRTLVEAVRVADFVCTSLGIGDAADGIPEGSSDAGDGIPEGLSDVAWHDLGLSADDFSGIVQETAGEAARSEVLVALVR
;
A
#
# COMPACT_ATOMS: atom_id res chain seq x y z
N MET A 1 21.10 25.16 -13.72
CA MET A 1 20.13 24.12 -14.15
C MET A 1 19.73 23.38 -12.89
N GLY A 2 18.43 23.39 -12.51
CA GLY A 2 17.95 22.66 -11.33
C GLY A 2 18.08 21.15 -11.52
N THR A 3 18.22 20.40 -10.43
CA THR A 3 18.26 18.93 -10.43
C THR A 3 16.96 18.37 -11.02
N PHE A 4 16.94 17.08 -11.40
CA PHE A 4 15.68 16.43 -11.80
C PHE A 4 14.66 16.50 -10.67
N ARG A 5 15.09 16.35 -9.42
CA ARG A 5 14.28 16.55 -8.22
C ARG A 5 13.57 17.89 -8.23
N ASP A 6 14.29 19.02 -8.51
CA ASP A 6 13.68 20.34 -8.59
C ASP A 6 12.67 20.46 -9.74
N ARG A 7 12.93 19.75 -10.84
CA ARG A 7 12.01 19.71 -11.99
C ARG A 7 10.77 18.90 -11.67
N LEU A 8 10.93 17.76 -11.02
CA LEU A 8 9.84 16.89 -10.58
C LEU A 8 8.95 17.61 -9.56
N GLU A 9 9.53 18.21 -8.53
CA GLU A 9 8.79 18.98 -7.53
C GLU A 9 8.03 20.15 -8.17
N ARG A 10 8.65 20.85 -9.10
CA ARG A 10 7.98 21.92 -9.87
C ARG A 10 6.88 21.37 -10.77
N ALA A 11 7.08 20.23 -11.40
CA ALA A 11 6.06 19.57 -12.21
C ALA A 11 4.89 19.10 -11.33
N LEU A 12 5.17 18.41 -10.25
CA LEU A 12 4.16 17.98 -9.28
C LEU A 12 3.42 19.17 -8.66
N ASN A 13 4.10 20.33 -8.47
CA ASN A 13 3.48 21.55 -7.97
C ASN A 13 2.68 22.33 -9.05
N ARG A 14 3.04 22.19 -10.33
CA ARG A 14 2.35 22.82 -11.47
C ARG A 14 1.22 21.98 -12.03
N VAL A 15 1.25 20.67 -11.81
CA VAL A 15 0.18 19.75 -12.24
C VAL A 15 -1.02 20.02 -11.34
N GLY A 16 -1.89 20.95 -11.80
CA GLY A 16 -3.20 21.20 -11.18
C GLY A 16 -4.08 19.93 -11.11
N ASP A 17 -3.68 18.91 -11.84
CA ASP A 17 -4.40 17.65 -12.03
C ASP A 17 -3.78 16.47 -11.25
N LEU A 18 -2.91 16.72 -10.25
CA LEU A 18 -2.53 15.63 -9.36
C LEU A 18 -3.79 15.00 -8.76
N PRO A 19 -3.83 13.67 -8.66
CA PRO A 19 -4.99 13.00 -8.12
C PRO A 19 -5.39 13.58 -6.77
N VAL A 20 -6.67 13.90 -6.66
CA VAL A 20 -7.26 14.39 -5.41
C VAL A 20 -7.97 13.22 -4.75
N LEU A 21 -7.70 12.99 -3.48
CA LEU A 21 -8.46 12.01 -2.72
C LEU A 21 -9.96 12.33 -2.81
N PRO A 22 -10.81 11.31 -3.05
CA PRO A 22 -12.25 11.51 -3.04
C PRO A 22 -12.70 12.20 -1.76
N SER A 23 -13.56 13.22 -1.90
CA SER A 23 -14.04 14.00 -0.76
C SER A 23 -14.69 13.14 0.33
N ALA A 24 -15.33 12.04 -0.07
CA ALA A 24 -15.88 11.05 0.86
C ALA A 24 -14.80 10.42 1.75
N LEU A 25 -13.62 10.08 1.18
CA LEU A 25 -12.52 9.51 1.96
C LEU A 25 -11.92 10.53 2.93
N HIS A 26 -11.80 11.80 2.51
CA HIS A 26 -11.34 12.86 3.42
C HIS A 26 -12.28 13.04 4.61
N ARG A 27 -13.61 13.09 4.36
CA ARG A 27 -14.61 13.19 5.43
C ARG A 27 -14.64 11.95 6.33
N LEU A 28 -14.51 10.78 5.74
CA LEU A 28 -14.45 9.53 6.49
C LEU A 28 -13.27 9.52 7.46
N ARG A 29 -12.09 9.90 7.01
CA ARG A 29 -10.92 10.01 7.88
C ARG A 29 -11.10 11.03 9.00
N GLN A 30 -11.74 12.15 8.70
CA GLN A 30 -12.04 13.19 9.68
C GLN A 30 -13.04 12.68 10.75
N ALA A 31 -14.08 11.97 10.32
CA ALA A 31 -15.04 11.33 11.21
C ALA A 31 -14.38 10.27 12.09
N LEU A 32 -13.52 9.42 11.52
CA LEU A 32 -12.81 8.38 12.27
C LEU A 32 -11.80 8.92 13.31
N SER A 33 -11.45 10.19 13.23
CA SER A 33 -10.59 10.84 14.23
C SER A 33 -11.39 11.36 15.46
N ASP A 34 -12.72 11.32 15.40
CA ASP A 34 -13.60 11.72 16.50
C ASP A 34 -14.17 10.46 17.17
N GLU A 35 -13.81 10.25 18.43
CA GLU A 35 -14.30 9.13 19.25
C GLU A 35 -15.83 9.06 19.40
N LYS A 36 -16.51 10.17 19.14
CA LYS A 36 -17.99 10.24 19.18
C LYS A 36 -18.67 9.79 17.91
N THR A 37 -17.91 9.56 16.82
CA THR A 37 -18.49 9.15 15.54
C THR A 37 -19.05 7.75 15.63
N SER A 38 -20.33 7.62 15.33
CA SER A 38 -21.02 6.33 15.30
C SER A 38 -20.83 5.60 13.96
N ALA A 39 -21.05 4.28 13.95
CA ALA A 39 -21.09 3.50 12.71
C ALA A 39 -22.15 4.03 11.72
N HIS A 40 -23.22 4.63 12.20
CA HIS A 40 -24.24 5.26 11.38
C HIS A 40 -23.71 6.51 10.66
N ASP A 41 -22.98 7.38 11.37
CA ASP A 41 -22.41 8.60 10.77
C ASP A 41 -21.45 8.24 9.62
N VAL A 42 -20.64 7.21 9.83
CA VAL A 42 -19.73 6.70 8.81
C VAL A 42 -20.48 6.12 7.63
N ALA A 43 -21.53 5.35 7.86
CA ALA A 43 -22.37 4.82 6.78
C ALA A 43 -22.96 5.97 5.95
N CYS A 44 -23.46 7.02 6.58
CA CYS A 44 -23.97 8.21 5.90
C CYS A 44 -22.92 8.91 5.05
N ILE A 45 -21.64 8.95 5.51
CA ILE A 45 -20.55 9.53 4.73
C ILE A 45 -20.23 8.65 3.50
N MET A 46 -20.15 7.33 3.67
CA MET A 46 -19.89 6.39 2.58
C MET A 46 -21.01 6.43 1.52
N GLU A 47 -22.27 6.47 1.95
CA GLU A 47 -23.45 6.49 1.08
C GLU A 47 -23.57 7.76 0.22
N GLN A 48 -22.84 8.82 0.54
CA GLN A 48 -22.72 10.01 -0.32
C GLN A 48 -21.96 9.73 -1.62
N ASP A 49 -21.27 8.59 -1.75
CA ASP A 49 -20.69 8.11 -2.99
C ASP A 49 -21.33 6.77 -3.40
N PRO A 50 -22.44 6.81 -4.16
CA PRO A 50 -23.18 5.60 -4.53
C PRO A 50 -22.33 4.59 -5.32
N SER A 51 -21.38 5.06 -6.12
CA SER A 51 -20.50 4.20 -6.92
C SER A 51 -19.54 3.40 -6.02
N LEU A 52 -18.87 4.05 -5.07
CA LEU A 52 -18.02 3.37 -4.09
C LEU A 52 -18.83 2.46 -3.19
N THR A 53 -20.00 2.92 -2.72
CA THR A 53 -20.92 2.12 -1.90
C THR A 53 -21.33 0.84 -2.61
N ALA A 54 -21.73 0.92 -3.88
CA ALA A 54 -22.10 -0.26 -4.66
C ALA A 54 -20.94 -1.26 -4.79
N LYS A 55 -19.70 -0.78 -4.98
CA LYS A 55 -18.50 -1.63 -5.01
C LYS A 55 -18.24 -2.29 -3.65
N VAL A 56 -18.35 -1.55 -2.54
CA VAL A 56 -18.22 -2.10 -1.18
C VAL A 56 -19.24 -3.22 -0.95
N LEU A 57 -20.51 -2.99 -1.30
CA LEU A 57 -21.57 -3.99 -1.15
C LEU A 57 -21.32 -5.22 -2.05
N ARG A 58 -20.79 -5.03 -3.26
CA ARG A 58 -20.41 -6.14 -4.15
C ARG A 58 -19.32 -6.99 -3.51
N VAL A 59 -18.27 -6.36 -2.97
CA VAL A 59 -17.19 -7.06 -2.26
C VAL A 59 -17.72 -7.78 -1.03
N ALA A 60 -18.55 -7.12 -0.21
CA ALA A 60 -19.18 -7.71 0.98
C ALA A 60 -20.07 -8.94 0.68
N ASN A 61 -20.57 -9.04 -0.55
CA ASN A 61 -21.35 -10.19 -1.03
C ASN A 61 -20.51 -11.21 -1.82
N SER A 62 -19.22 -10.99 -1.99
CA SER A 62 -18.34 -11.95 -2.67
C SER A 62 -18.20 -13.25 -1.86
N ILE A 63 -17.73 -14.31 -2.52
CA ILE A 63 -17.48 -15.63 -1.90
C ILE A 63 -16.61 -15.52 -0.64
N TYR A 64 -15.67 -14.57 -0.60
CA TYR A 64 -14.77 -14.37 0.53
C TYR A 64 -15.45 -13.87 1.81
N TYR A 65 -16.47 -13.04 1.63
CA TYR A 65 -17.23 -12.45 2.73
C TYR A 65 -18.62 -13.06 2.84
N ALA A 66 -18.95 -14.04 1.97
CA ALA A 66 -20.24 -14.70 1.99
C ALA A 66 -20.44 -15.42 3.33
N SER A 67 -21.58 -15.20 3.90
CA SER A 67 -22.06 -15.87 5.10
C SER A 67 -23.43 -16.47 4.78
N THR A 68 -23.84 -17.44 5.56
CA THR A 68 -25.18 -18.05 5.48
C THR A 68 -26.32 -17.08 5.83
N THR A 69 -26.00 -15.86 6.24
CA THR A 69 -26.96 -14.87 6.75
C THR A 69 -27.61 -13.95 5.71
N GLY A 70 -27.60 -14.32 4.42
CA GLY A 70 -28.27 -13.57 3.37
C GLY A 70 -27.42 -12.50 2.70
N THR A 71 -28.00 -11.69 1.81
CA THR A 71 -27.31 -10.66 1.02
C THR A 71 -27.19 -9.35 1.79
N VAL A 72 -26.01 -8.74 1.73
CA VAL A 72 -25.74 -7.38 2.24
C VAL A 72 -26.30 -6.35 1.26
N THR A 73 -27.21 -5.50 1.73
CA THR A 73 -27.91 -4.50 0.89
C THR A 73 -27.65 -3.06 1.31
N SER A 74 -26.99 -2.83 2.46
CA SER A 74 -26.66 -1.50 2.96
C SER A 74 -25.28 -1.47 3.62
N VAL A 75 -24.70 -0.28 3.79
CA VAL A 75 -23.44 -0.10 4.51
C VAL A 75 -23.57 -0.58 5.96
N GLN A 76 -24.72 -0.31 6.61
CA GLN A 76 -24.98 -0.78 7.97
C GLN A 76 -24.97 -2.32 8.05
N SER A 77 -25.57 -3.02 7.07
CA SER A 77 -25.53 -4.48 7.03
C SER A 77 -24.13 -5.01 6.69
N ALA A 78 -23.35 -4.27 5.90
CA ALA A 78 -21.93 -4.60 5.68
C ALA A 78 -21.13 -4.46 6.97
N VAL A 79 -21.30 -3.36 7.71
CA VAL A 79 -20.66 -3.15 9.02
C VAL A 79 -21.04 -4.23 10.04
N ALA A 80 -22.32 -4.61 10.09
CA ALA A 80 -22.80 -5.67 10.99
C ALA A 80 -22.16 -7.04 10.66
N ARG A 81 -21.88 -7.31 9.38
CA ARG A 81 -21.29 -8.57 8.93
C ARG A 81 -19.77 -8.61 9.02
N LEU A 82 -19.09 -7.59 8.54
CA LEU A 82 -17.64 -7.54 8.36
C LEU A 82 -16.91 -6.82 9.51
N GLY A 83 -17.65 -6.08 10.29
CA GLY A 83 -17.07 -5.13 11.23
C GLY A 83 -16.74 -3.78 10.56
N PHE A 84 -16.68 -2.76 11.41
CA PHE A 84 -16.46 -1.39 10.99
C PHE A 84 -15.10 -1.17 10.30
N SER A 85 -14.03 -1.68 10.89
CA SER A 85 -12.68 -1.53 10.36
C SER A 85 -12.51 -2.15 8.98
N GLU A 86 -13.13 -3.31 8.72
CA GLU A 86 -13.05 -3.96 7.42
C GLU A 86 -13.78 -3.18 6.33
N VAL A 87 -14.99 -2.69 6.62
CA VAL A 87 -15.74 -1.84 5.69
C VAL A 87 -14.99 -0.55 5.38
N ASN A 88 -14.35 0.05 6.39
CA ASN A 88 -13.51 1.24 6.20
C ASN A 88 -12.29 0.95 5.30
N ARG A 89 -11.59 -0.19 5.51
CA ARG A 89 -10.48 -0.61 4.65
C ARG A 89 -10.92 -0.83 3.21
N LEU A 90 -12.04 -1.52 3.00
CA LEU A 90 -12.61 -1.72 1.67
C LEU A 90 -12.93 -0.39 0.98
N PHE A 91 -13.61 0.51 1.68
CA PHE A 91 -13.94 1.82 1.12
C PHE A 91 -12.68 2.62 0.77
N THR A 92 -11.68 2.62 1.65
CA THR A 92 -10.40 3.30 1.42
C THR A 92 -9.68 2.73 0.20
N THR A 93 -9.57 1.40 0.12
CA THR A 93 -8.95 0.70 -1.02
C THR A 93 -9.62 1.07 -2.34
N LEU A 94 -10.95 0.94 -2.39
CA LEU A 94 -11.74 1.22 -3.60
C LEU A 94 -11.66 2.70 -4.01
N ALA A 95 -11.64 3.60 -3.04
CA ALA A 95 -11.50 5.04 -3.28
C ALA A 95 -10.11 5.38 -3.86
N VAL A 96 -9.06 4.77 -3.32
CA VAL A 96 -7.70 4.94 -3.83
C VAL A 96 -7.58 4.35 -5.23
N MET A 97 -7.97 3.10 -5.44
CA MET A 97 -7.91 2.45 -6.77
C MET A 97 -8.65 3.28 -7.82
N ARG A 98 -9.87 3.76 -7.52
CA ARG A 98 -10.62 4.62 -8.43
C ARG A 98 -9.90 5.91 -8.77
N THR A 99 -9.18 6.49 -7.84
CA THR A 99 -8.42 7.72 -8.05
C THR A 99 -7.35 7.55 -9.13
N PHE A 100 -6.86 6.33 -9.33
CA PHE A 100 -5.80 6.00 -10.27
C PHE A 100 -6.25 5.06 -11.41
N ASP A 101 -7.54 4.84 -11.60
CA ASP A 101 -8.11 3.84 -12.52
C ASP A 101 -7.75 4.06 -14.00
N HIS A 102 -7.41 5.29 -14.37
CA HIS A 102 -7.07 5.66 -15.75
C HIS A 102 -5.63 6.15 -15.91
N MET A 103 -4.78 5.87 -14.93
CA MET A 103 -3.43 6.41 -14.85
C MET A 103 -2.37 5.36 -15.20
N GLY A 104 -1.36 5.80 -15.94
CA GLY A 104 -0.24 4.96 -16.36
C GLY A 104 -0.49 4.25 -17.69
N ARG A 105 0.61 3.94 -18.41
CA ARG A 105 0.58 3.29 -19.72
C ARG A 105 1.44 2.03 -19.79
N HIS A 106 2.41 1.91 -18.90
CA HIS A 106 3.43 0.87 -18.93
C HIS A 106 3.35 -0.04 -17.70
N LEU A 107 2.79 0.46 -16.61
CA LEU A 107 2.57 -0.31 -15.40
C LEU A 107 1.44 -1.32 -15.61
N ASP A 108 1.65 -2.58 -15.26
CA ASP A 108 0.54 -3.55 -15.16
C ASP A 108 -0.31 -3.24 -13.92
N HIS A 109 -1.44 -2.57 -14.14
CA HIS A 109 -2.34 -2.18 -13.06
C HIS A 109 -2.86 -3.35 -12.23
N ASN A 110 -3.00 -4.56 -12.81
CA ASN A 110 -3.46 -5.72 -12.06
C ASN A 110 -2.40 -6.19 -11.09
N GLN A 111 -1.19 -6.35 -11.59
CA GLN A 111 -0.07 -6.77 -10.77
C GLN A 111 0.24 -5.73 -9.71
N PHE A 112 0.23 -4.44 -10.08
CA PHE A 112 0.42 -3.34 -9.15
C PHE A 112 -0.58 -3.36 -8.00
N TRP A 113 -1.89 -3.43 -8.30
CA TRP A 113 -2.90 -3.44 -7.23
C TRP A 113 -2.93 -4.74 -6.45
N LYS A 114 -2.62 -5.88 -7.08
CA LYS A 114 -2.46 -7.14 -6.39
C LYS A 114 -1.32 -7.06 -5.37
N HIS A 115 -0.17 -6.53 -5.79
CA HIS A 115 0.98 -6.27 -4.92
C HIS A 115 0.62 -5.32 -3.78
N SER A 116 0.12 -4.13 -4.10
CA SER A 116 -0.25 -3.10 -3.11
C SER A 116 -1.25 -3.60 -2.07
N LEU A 117 -2.26 -4.37 -2.48
CA LEU A 117 -3.24 -4.97 -1.58
C LEU A 117 -2.62 -6.05 -0.70
N THR A 118 -1.78 -6.90 -1.28
CA THR A 118 -1.09 -7.94 -0.51
C THR A 118 -0.13 -7.31 0.49
N ALA A 119 0.63 -6.28 0.09
CA ALA A 119 1.50 -5.52 1.00
C ALA A 119 0.70 -4.84 2.12
N ALA A 120 -0.49 -4.29 1.84
CA ALA A 120 -1.37 -3.73 2.85
C ALA A 120 -1.79 -4.76 3.91
N ILE A 121 -2.19 -5.95 3.45
CA ILE A 121 -2.59 -7.06 4.32
C ILE A 121 -1.38 -7.54 5.13
N THR A 122 -0.24 -7.74 4.48
CA THR A 122 0.99 -8.23 5.12
C THR A 122 1.51 -7.24 6.17
N THR A 123 1.52 -5.94 5.88
CA THR A 123 1.93 -4.93 6.86
C THR A 123 1.02 -4.94 8.09
N ARG A 124 -0.28 -5.17 7.88
CA ARG A 124 -1.24 -5.34 8.97
C ARG A 124 -1.00 -6.62 9.77
N VAL A 125 -0.69 -7.73 9.10
CA VAL A 125 -0.31 -8.99 9.75
C VAL A 125 0.93 -8.78 10.60
N ILE A 126 1.98 -8.17 10.05
CA ILE A 126 3.20 -7.82 10.78
C ILE A 126 2.86 -6.99 12.03
N ARG A 127 1.97 -5.98 11.92
CA ARG A 127 1.56 -5.19 13.08
C ARG A 127 0.98 -6.04 14.22
N ARG A 128 0.25 -7.10 13.92
CA ARG A 128 -0.33 -8.00 14.93
C ARG A 128 0.73 -8.86 15.61
N HIS A 129 1.77 -9.24 14.88
CA HIS A 129 2.90 -10.01 15.41
C HIS A 129 3.91 -9.14 16.17
N CYS A 130 3.98 -7.82 15.87
CA CYS A 130 4.86 -6.92 16.58
C CYS A 130 4.48 -6.82 18.06
N GLY A 131 5.37 -7.23 18.95
CA GLY A 131 5.22 -7.10 20.39
C GLY A 131 5.38 -5.67 20.90
N THR A 132 5.77 -4.72 20.04
CA THR A 132 6.00 -3.33 20.39
C THR A 132 4.71 -2.54 20.44
N SER A 133 4.48 -1.88 21.53
CA SER A 133 3.28 -1.07 21.80
C SER A 133 3.16 0.15 20.89
N ASP A 134 1.95 0.46 20.50
CA ASP A 134 1.35 1.78 20.21
C ASP A 134 2.04 2.76 19.25
N THR A 135 3.07 2.39 18.49
CA THR A 135 3.72 3.31 17.56
C THR A 135 2.87 3.59 16.31
N PHE A 136 2.03 2.64 15.89
CA PHE A 136 1.10 2.76 14.76
C PHE A 136 -0.05 1.76 14.87
N THR A 137 -1.19 2.10 14.25
CA THR A 137 -2.39 1.26 14.26
C THR A 137 -2.40 0.24 13.12
N GLU A 138 -3.28 -0.79 13.18
CA GLU A 138 -3.51 -1.70 12.05
C GLU A 138 -3.98 -0.95 10.79
N ASP A 139 -4.75 0.12 10.94
CA ASP A 139 -5.21 0.95 9.82
C ASP A 139 -4.06 1.77 9.23
N ASP A 140 -3.13 2.30 10.05
CA ASP A 140 -1.92 2.95 9.54
C ASP A 140 -1.05 1.96 8.76
N ALA A 141 -0.88 0.74 9.28
CA ALA A 141 -0.16 -0.33 8.61
C ALA A 141 -0.77 -0.68 7.26
N TYR A 142 -2.09 -0.87 7.23
CA TYR A 142 -2.82 -1.18 6.01
C TYR A 142 -2.67 -0.08 4.95
N VAL A 143 -2.88 1.18 5.33
CA VAL A 143 -2.78 2.33 4.40
C VAL A 143 -1.34 2.53 3.93
N ALA A 144 -0.34 2.34 4.79
CA ALA A 144 1.07 2.43 4.41
C ALA A 144 1.43 1.36 3.37
N GLY A 145 1.08 0.10 3.61
CA GLY A 145 1.30 -0.98 2.65
C GLY A 145 0.53 -0.80 1.34
N LEU A 146 -0.72 -0.28 1.40
CA LEU A 146 -1.51 -0.02 0.19
C LEU A 146 -0.90 1.04 -0.72
N LEU A 147 -0.21 2.02 -0.15
CA LEU A 147 0.25 3.22 -0.85
C LEU A 147 1.77 3.28 -1.02
N HIS A 148 2.54 2.27 -0.55
CA HIS A 148 3.99 2.35 -0.52
C HIS A 148 4.60 2.64 -1.90
N ASP A 149 4.04 2.04 -2.94
CA ASP A 149 4.49 2.14 -4.33
C ASP A 149 3.71 3.14 -5.19
N ILE A 150 2.82 3.95 -4.60
CA ILE A 150 1.96 4.86 -5.37
C ILE A 150 2.77 5.85 -6.23
N GLY A 151 4.02 6.11 -5.87
CA GLY A 151 4.94 6.93 -6.66
C GLY A 151 5.25 6.34 -8.04
N LEU A 152 5.18 5.02 -8.23
CA LEU A 152 5.34 4.37 -9.54
C LEU A 152 4.23 4.78 -10.50
N VAL A 153 2.98 4.82 -10.01
CA VAL A 153 1.82 5.26 -10.81
C VAL A 153 2.00 6.73 -11.23
N ILE A 154 2.47 7.58 -10.32
CA ILE A 154 2.77 8.99 -10.62
C ILE A 154 3.89 9.09 -11.66
N LEU A 155 4.94 8.31 -11.51
CA LEU A 155 6.08 8.33 -12.44
C LEU A 155 5.63 7.87 -13.83
N ASP A 156 4.89 6.77 -13.94
CA ASP A 156 4.38 6.27 -15.23
C ASP A 156 3.39 7.24 -15.87
N GLN A 157 2.49 7.86 -15.11
CA GLN A 157 1.48 8.78 -15.62
C GLN A 157 2.06 10.08 -16.14
N TYR A 158 2.94 10.71 -15.37
CA TYR A 158 3.40 12.06 -15.65
C TYR A 158 4.77 12.11 -16.33
N PHE A 159 5.53 11.02 -16.25
CA PHE A 159 6.88 10.91 -16.79
C PHE A 159 7.13 9.55 -17.47
N PRO A 160 6.25 9.12 -18.42
CA PRO A 160 6.26 7.77 -18.97
C PRO A 160 7.59 7.40 -19.64
N ALA A 161 8.26 8.34 -20.29
CA ALA A 161 9.57 8.09 -20.91
C ALA A 161 10.65 7.76 -19.86
N LEU A 162 10.61 8.44 -18.70
CA LEU A 162 11.54 8.18 -17.60
C LEU A 162 11.21 6.87 -16.89
N PHE A 163 9.93 6.55 -16.73
CA PHE A 163 9.51 5.26 -16.20
C PHE A 163 10.08 4.10 -17.02
N VAL A 164 9.98 4.19 -18.36
CA VAL A 164 10.55 3.19 -19.28
C VAL A 164 12.07 3.16 -19.20
N GLU A 165 12.73 4.33 -19.15
CA GLU A 165 14.20 4.42 -19.04
C GLU A 165 14.70 3.74 -17.77
N VAL A 166 14.06 4.00 -16.62
CA VAL A 166 14.36 3.37 -15.34
C VAL A 166 14.16 1.86 -15.42
N SER A 167 13.03 1.39 -15.94
CA SER A 167 12.71 -0.03 -16.05
C SER A 167 13.75 -0.77 -16.91
N VAL A 168 14.11 -0.20 -18.06
CA VAL A 168 15.16 -0.76 -18.95
C VAL A 168 16.53 -0.77 -18.26
N ALA A 169 16.85 0.27 -17.50
CA ALA A 169 18.13 0.34 -16.79
C ALA A 169 18.21 -0.67 -15.65
N ALA A 170 17.14 -0.84 -14.87
CA ALA A 170 17.04 -1.84 -13.82
C ALA A 170 17.26 -3.25 -14.40
N TYR A 171 16.52 -3.61 -15.45
CA TYR A 171 16.66 -4.89 -16.12
C TYR A 171 18.07 -5.13 -16.68
N ARG A 172 18.62 -4.17 -17.48
CA ARG A 172 19.91 -4.34 -18.13
C ARG A 172 21.09 -4.42 -17.15
N ARG A 173 20.99 -3.77 -16.01
CA ARG A 173 22.07 -3.70 -15.01
C ARG A 173 21.89 -4.69 -13.87
N CYS A 174 20.80 -5.47 -13.86
CA CYS A 174 20.45 -6.39 -12.78
C CYS A 174 20.49 -5.69 -11.41
N ILE A 175 19.86 -4.52 -11.31
CA ILE A 175 19.73 -3.75 -10.07
C ILE A 175 18.24 -3.53 -9.75
N SER A 176 17.95 -3.22 -8.49
CA SER A 176 16.58 -2.89 -8.10
C SER A 176 16.04 -1.66 -8.84
N ARG A 177 14.72 -1.57 -9.00
CA ARG A 177 14.06 -0.38 -9.56
C ARG A 177 14.41 0.86 -8.75
N ALA A 178 14.36 0.79 -7.42
CA ALA A 178 14.70 1.89 -6.53
C ALA A 178 16.13 2.41 -6.76
N ASP A 179 17.11 1.51 -6.96
CA ASP A 179 18.49 1.89 -7.29
C ASP A 179 18.57 2.56 -8.66
N ALA A 180 17.84 2.04 -9.66
CA ALA A 180 17.82 2.64 -11.00
C ALA A 180 17.22 4.05 -10.96
N GLU A 181 16.13 4.25 -10.23
CA GLU A 181 15.50 5.54 -10.00
C GLU A 181 16.47 6.53 -9.35
N CYS A 182 17.09 6.14 -8.25
CA CYS A 182 18.09 6.98 -7.57
C CYS A 182 19.23 7.40 -8.50
N ARG A 183 19.72 6.49 -9.37
CA ARG A 183 20.83 6.78 -10.31
C ARG A 183 20.42 7.69 -11.46
N ILE A 184 19.22 7.51 -12.00
CA ILE A 184 18.73 8.23 -13.20
C ILE A 184 18.04 9.52 -12.82
N LEU A 185 17.16 9.45 -11.80
CA LEU A 185 16.29 10.54 -11.41
C LEU A 185 16.84 11.35 -10.23
N GLY A 186 17.73 10.74 -9.42
CA GLY A 186 18.19 11.32 -8.15
C GLY A 186 17.12 11.31 -7.05
N ILE A 187 16.02 10.57 -7.27
CA ILE A 187 14.89 10.44 -6.34
C ILE A 187 14.16 9.13 -6.63
N GLY A 188 13.71 8.44 -5.59
CA GLY A 188 12.96 7.19 -5.71
C GLY A 188 11.45 7.39 -5.71
N HIS A 189 10.72 6.37 -6.18
CA HIS A 189 9.24 6.37 -6.16
C HIS A 189 8.68 6.55 -4.73
N GLY A 190 9.35 6.05 -3.70
CA GLY A 190 8.96 6.28 -2.31
C GLY A 190 8.90 7.77 -1.96
N GLU A 191 9.89 8.57 -2.35
CA GLU A 191 9.91 10.01 -2.11
C GLU A 191 8.80 10.73 -2.91
N ILE A 192 8.51 10.26 -4.15
CA ILE A 192 7.42 10.79 -4.98
C ILE A 192 6.07 10.51 -4.32
N GLY A 193 5.84 9.27 -3.91
CA GLY A 193 4.62 8.84 -3.20
C GLY A 193 4.44 9.59 -1.89
N GLY A 194 5.49 9.67 -1.07
CA GLY A 194 5.46 10.41 0.19
C GLY A 194 5.12 11.88 0.01
N SER A 195 5.60 12.52 -1.07
CA SER A 195 5.24 13.91 -1.41
C SER A 195 3.74 14.04 -1.71
N LEU A 196 3.16 13.08 -2.45
CA LEU A 196 1.73 13.04 -2.71
C LEU A 196 0.93 12.86 -1.40
N LEU A 197 1.35 11.94 -0.53
CA LEU A 197 0.66 11.67 0.73
C LEU A 197 0.67 12.88 1.66
N ARG A 198 1.77 13.61 1.71
CA ARG A 198 1.85 14.89 2.46
C ARG A 198 0.86 15.93 1.93
N ARG A 199 0.71 16.04 0.62
CA ARG A 199 -0.31 16.94 0.00
C ARG A 199 -1.74 16.47 0.33
N TRP A 200 -1.97 15.18 0.40
CA TRP A 200 -3.24 14.61 0.84
C TRP A 200 -3.46 14.72 2.35
N ARG A 201 -2.51 15.28 3.08
CA ARG A 201 -2.54 15.40 4.54
C ARG A 201 -2.76 14.03 5.21
N ILE A 202 -2.15 12.99 4.66
CA ILE A 202 -2.07 11.67 5.28
C ILE A 202 -1.17 11.79 6.53
N ARG A 203 -1.40 10.93 7.54
CA ARG A 203 -0.60 10.90 8.77
C ARG A 203 0.89 10.85 8.44
N ALA A 204 1.69 11.59 9.21
CA ALA A 204 3.12 11.69 8.99
C ALA A 204 3.81 10.31 9.04
N SER A 205 3.39 9.42 9.95
CA SER A 205 3.90 8.04 10.05
C SER A 205 3.73 7.26 8.75
N VAL A 206 2.55 7.34 8.12
CA VAL A 206 2.27 6.68 6.85
C VAL A 206 3.06 7.31 5.70
N ALA A 207 3.14 8.65 5.66
CA ALA A 207 3.92 9.34 4.63
C ALA A 207 5.42 9.04 4.76
N GLU A 208 5.95 8.89 5.97
CA GLU A 208 7.33 8.46 6.23
C GLU A 208 7.56 7.01 5.78
N ALA A 209 6.62 6.10 6.09
CA ALA A 209 6.72 4.72 5.67
C ALA A 209 6.78 4.60 4.14
N VAL A 210 5.89 5.29 3.44
CA VAL A 210 5.91 5.34 1.97
C VAL A 210 7.20 5.96 1.43
N THR A 211 7.69 7.02 2.07
CA THR A 211 8.90 7.73 1.60
C THR A 211 10.15 6.86 1.69
N TRP A 212 10.31 6.11 2.79
CA TRP A 212 11.59 5.51 3.18
C TRP A 212 11.60 3.99 3.26
N HIS A 213 10.58 3.28 2.73
CA HIS A 213 10.52 1.81 2.81
C HIS A 213 11.72 1.10 2.16
N HIS A 214 12.40 1.71 1.20
CA HIS A 214 13.67 1.20 0.66
C HIS A 214 14.91 1.71 1.40
N GLN A 215 14.79 2.71 2.26
CA GLN A 215 15.90 3.35 2.97
C GLN A 215 15.49 3.72 4.41
N PRO A 216 15.13 2.72 5.24
CA PRO A 216 14.54 2.96 6.57
C PRO A 216 15.45 3.72 7.53
N GLU A 217 16.78 3.69 7.29
CA GLU A 217 17.75 4.46 8.06
C GLU A 217 17.56 5.99 7.93
N LYS A 218 16.87 6.45 6.89
CA LYS A 218 16.54 7.89 6.68
C LYS A 218 15.27 8.34 7.37
N ALA A 219 14.45 7.40 7.83
CA ALA A 219 13.19 7.73 8.48
C ALA A 219 13.42 8.33 9.88
N GLU A 220 12.49 9.21 10.30
CA GLU A 220 12.49 9.68 11.68
C GLU A 220 12.38 8.49 12.65
N PRO A 221 13.18 8.42 13.73
CA PRO A 221 13.23 7.27 14.65
C PRO A 221 11.85 6.84 15.15
N LYS A 222 10.97 7.80 15.45
CA LYS A 222 9.59 7.52 15.96
C LYS A 222 8.68 6.82 14.94
N HIS A 223 9.03 6.82 13.65
CA HIS A 223 8.24 6.22 12.57
C HIS A 223 8.92 4.98 11.97
N ARG A 224 10.15 4.69 12.38
CA ARG A 224 10.97 3.61 11.79
C ARG A 224 10.29 2.25 11.86
N THR A 225 9.61 1.93 12.93
CA THR A 225 8.90 0.65 13.09
C THR A 225 7.87 0.41 11.98
N LEU A 226 7.09 1.43 11.60
CA LEU A 226 6.15 1.30 10.48
C LEU A 226 6.88 1.21 9.13
N VAL A 227 7.98 1.95 8.96
CA VAL A 227 8.80 1.90 7.73
C VAL A 227 9.36 0.49 7.52
N GLU A 228 9.92 -0.12 8.57
CA GLU A 228 10.43 -1.49 8.51
C GLU A 228 9.31 -2.51 8.30
N ALA A 229 8.13 -2.30 8.88
CA ALA A 229 6.99 -3.18 8.64
C ALA A 229 6.56 -3.18 7.16
N VAL A 230 6.55 -2.02 6.50
CA VAL A 230 6.27 -1.91 5.06
C VAL A 230 7.37 -2.57 4.25
N ARG A 231 8.65 -2.35 4.57
CA ARG A 231 9.77 -2.98 3.90
C ARG A 231 9.72 -4.50 3.96
N VAL A 232 9.44 -5.05 5.15
CA VAL A 232 9.28 -6.50 5.32
C VAL A 232 8.08 -7.03 4.53
N ALA A 233 6.97 -6.29 4.52
CA ALA A 233 5.78 -6.68 3.77
C ALA A 233 6.03 -6.72 2.27
N ASP A 234 6.72 -5.72 1.72
CA ASP A 234 7.14 -5.65 0.33
C ASP A 234 8.04 -6.85 -0.04
N PHE A 235 9.03 -7.14 0.80
CA PHE A 235 9.90 -8.30 0.64
C PHE A 235 9.11 -9.63 0.64
N VAL A 236 8.16 -9.81 1.56
CA VAL A 236 7.32 -11.01 1.61
C VAL A 236 6.49 -11.15 0.33
N CYS A 237 5.89 -10.06 -0.17
CA CYS A 237 5.14 -10.07 -1.41
C CYS A 237 6.00 -10.51 -2.60
N THR A 238 7.20 -9.93 -2.71
CA THR A 238 8.15 -10.26 -3.78
C THR A 238 8.62 -11.72 -3.69
N SER A 239 8.87 -12.22 -2.49
CA SER A 239 9.25 -13.63 -2.24
C SER A 239 8.14 -14.61 -2.63
N LEU A 240 6.89 -14.20 -2.54
CA LEU A 240 5.71 -14.97 -2.99
C LEU A 240 5.44 -14.83 -4.50
N GLY A 241 6.28 -14.11 -5.24
CA GLY A 241 6.06 -13.83 -6.66
C GLY A 241 4.88 -12.90 -6.92
N ILE A 242 4.50 -12.09 -5.95
CA ILE A 242 3.42 -11.12 -6.04
C ILE A 242 4.04 -9.75 -6.24
N GLY A 243 4.01 -9.24 -7.47
CA GLY A 243 4.58 -7.94 -7.83
C GLY A 243 5.11 -7.91 -9.25
N ASP A 244 5.69 -6.78 -9.65
CA ASP A 244 6.38 -6.65 -10.93
C ASP A 244 7.78 -7.32 -10.80
N ALA A 245 8.11 -8.20 -11.73
CA ALA A 245 9.43 -8.84 -11.80
C ALA A 245 10.61 -7.84 -11.88
N ALA A 246 10.32 -6.57 -12.16
CA ALA A 246 11.31 -5.49 -12.18
C ALA A 246 11.73 -4.98 -10.78
N ASP A 247 10.97 -5.30 -9.73
CA ASP A 247 11.37 -5.01 -8.35
C ASP A 247 12.31 -6.10 -7.80
N GLY A 248 12.77 -6.96 -8.70
CA GLY A 248 13.42 -8.24 -8.59
C GLY A 248 14.47 -8.37 -7.51
N ILE A 249 14.26 -9.38 -6.69
CA ILE A 249 15.35 -10.20 -6.14
C ILE A 249 16.00 -10.90 -7.33
N PRO A 250 17.35 -10.93 -7.48
CA PRO A 250 18.01 -11.71 -8.51
C PRO A 250 17.49 -13.16 -8.48
N GLU A 251 17.15 -13.72 -9.65
CA GLU A 251 16.85 -15.15 -9.76
C GLU A 251 17.99 -15.93 -9.14
N GLY A 252 17.77 -16.52 -7.97
CA GLY A 252 18.81 -17.24 -7.22
C GLY A 252 18.58 -17.31 -5.71
N SER A 253 17.67 -16.49 -5.14
CA SER A 253 17.39 -16.53 -3.70
C SER A 253 16.15 -17.40 -3.36
N SER A 254 15.94 -18.51 -4.11
CA SER A 254 14.84 -19.46 -3.85
C SER A 254 15.09 -20.39 -2.65
N ASP A 255 16.16 -20.21 -1.90
CA ASP A 255 16.36 -20.89 -0.64
C ASP A 255 15.72 -20.08 0.51
N ALA A 256 14.37 -20.11 0.56
CA ALA A 256 13.68 -19.93 1.82
C ALA A 256 13.88 -21.18 2.68
N GLY A 257 15.14 -21.38 3.10
CA GLY A 257 15.45 -22.25 4.24
C GLY A 257 14.78 -21.68 5.50
N ASP A 258 14.66 -22.49 6.55
CA ASP A 258 14.03 -22.15 7.84
C ASP A 258 14.63 -20.92 8.58
N GLY A 259 15.20 -19.95 7.87
CA GLY A 259 15.86 -18.77 8.38
C GLY A 259 15.38 -17.46 7.75
N ILE A 260 15.71 -16.33 8.37
CA ILE A 260 15.48 -14.97 7.85
C ILE A 260 16.24 -14.85 6.51
N PRO A 261 15.55 -14.47 5.41
CA PRO A 261 16.20 -14.38 4.10
C PRO A 261 17.33 -13.34 4.08
N GLU A 262 18.44 -13.64 3.38
CA GLU A 262 19.63 -12.76 3.30
C GLU A 262 19.35 -11.32 2.82
N GLY A 263 18.19 -11.04 2.23
CA GLY A 263 17.77 -9.70 1.79
C GLY A 263 17.13 -8.84 2.88
N LEU A 264 16.75 -9.42 4.03
CA LEU A 264 16.22 -8.69 5.19
C LEU A 264 17.34 -8.55 6.23
N SER A 265 17.68 -7.31 6.57
CA SER A 265 18.69 -7.08 7.61
C SER A 265 18.16 -7.55 8.98
N ASP A 266 19.03 -8.13 9.82
CA ASP A 266 18.72 -8.47 11.22
C ASP A 266 18.13 -7.30 12.01
N VAL A 267 18.46 -6.07 11.58
CA VAL A 267 17.94 -4.83 12.17
C VAL A 267 16.44 -4.69 11.99
N ALA A 268 15.89 -5.03 10.83
CA ALA A 268 14.45 -4.94 10.58
C ALA A 268 13.64 -5.83 11.53
N TRP A 269 14.10 -7.07 11.73
CA TRP A 269 13.47 -8.01 12.66
C TRP A 269 13.57 -7.54 14.11
N HIS A 270 14.75 -7.07 14.48
CA HIS A 270 14.97 -6.56 15.84
C HIS A 270 14.10 -5.33 16.13
N ASP A 271 14.02 -4.39 15.18
CA ASP A 271 13.21 -3.17 15.33
C ASP A 271 11.69 -3.48 15.40
N LEU A 272 11.27 -4.58 14.78
CA LEU A 272 9.89 -5.07 14.83
C LEU A 272 9.62 -5.99 16.03
N GLY A 273 10.65 -6.48 16.70
CA GLY A 273 10.54 -7.46 17.79
C GLY A 273 10.04 -8.82 17.31
N LEU A 274 10.34 -9.18 16.05
CA LEU A 274 9.90 -10.43 15.42
C LEU A 274 10.98 -11.52 15.53
N SER A 275 10.54 -12.78 15.62
CA SER A 275 11.38 -13.98 15.57
C SER A 275 11.31 -14.64 14.20
N ALA A 276 12.19 -15.61 13.93
CA ALA A 276 12.12 -16.43 12.71
C ALA A 276 10.81 -17.22 12.59
N ASP A 277 10.24 -17.65 13.72
CA ASP A 277 8.94 -18.34 13.76
C ASP A 277 7.80 -17.40 13.35
N ASP A 278 7.87 -16.11 13.75
CA ASP A 278 6.90 -15.10 13.34
C ASP A 278 6.94 -14.87 11.83
N PHE A 279 8.13 -14.95 11.20
CA PHE A 279 8.24 -14.82 9.74
C PHE A 279 7.47 -15.91 9.01
N SER A 280 7.68 -17.15 9.40
CA SER A 280 6.95 -18.29 8.81
C SER A 280 5.44 -18.13 8.97
N GLY A 281 4.98 -17.66 10.13
CA GLY A 281 3.58 -17.34 10.39
C GLY A 281 3.05 -16.21 9.49
N ILE A 282 3.81 -15.12 9.36
CA ILE A 282 3.48 -13.98 8.51
C ILE A 282 3.35 -14.41 7.04
N VAL A 283 4.32 -15.16 6.52
CA VAL A 283 4.29 -15.67 5.13
C VAL A 283 3.07 -16.54 4.91
N GLN A 284 2.76 -17.44 5.82
CA GLN A 284 1.63 -18.36 5.74
C GLN A 284 0.28 -17.62 5.79
N GLU A 285 0.13 -16.67 6.72
CA GLU A 285 -1.06 -15.82 6.81
C GLU A 285 -1.22 -14.94 5.57
N THR A 286 -0.12 -14.34 5.09
CA THR A 286 -0.11 -13.54 3.86
C THR A 286 -0.52 -14.37 2.64
N ALA A 287 0.02 -15.57 2.47
CA ALA A 287 -0.35 -16.45 1.36
C ALA A 287 -1.84 -16.82 1.38
N GLY A 288 -2.39 -17.07 2.57
CA GLY A 288 -3.83 -17.30 2.75
C GLY A 288 -4.71 -16.09 2.40
N GLU A 289 -4.23 -14.89 2.66
CA GLU A 289 -4.94 -13.63 2.38
C GLU A 289 -4.70 -13.10 0.95
N ALA A 290 -3.64 -13.54 0.26
CA ALA A 290 -3.32 -13.10 -1.10
C ALA A 290 -4.45 -13.40 -2.10
N ALA A 291 -5.16 -14.51 -1.92
CA ALA A 291 -6.34 -14.85 -2.69
C ALA A 291 -7.48 -13.82 -2.54
N ARG A 292 -7.58 -13.13 -1.39
CA ARG A 292 -8.50 -12.00 -1.20
C ARG A 292 -8.14 -10.81 -2.09
N SER A 293 -6.85 -10.52 -2.23
CA SER A 293 -6.36 -9.43 -3.07
C SER A 293 -6.76 -9.64 -4.54
N GLU A 294 -6.68 -10.86 -5.05
CA GLU A 294 -7.11 -11.19 -6.42
C GLU A 294 -8.59 -10.93 -6.65
N VAL A 295 -9.43 -11.34 -5.70
CA VAL A 295 -10.88 -11.11 -5.80
C VAL A 295 -11.20 -9.62 -5.71
N LEU A 296 -10.55 -8.87 -4.83
CA LEU A 296 -10.74 -7.42 -4.72
C LEU A 296 -10.37 -6.71 -6.02
N VAL A 297 -9.21 -7.02 -6.61
CA VAL A 297 -8.80 -6.44 -7.90
C VAL A 297 -9.79 -6.78 -9.01
N ALA A 298 -10.26 -8.03 -9.08
CA ALA A 298 -11.24 -8.48 -10.08
C ALA A 298 -12.62 -7.81 -9.93
N LEU A 299 -13.05 -7.49 -8.70
CA LEU A 299 -14.36 -6.89 -8.42
C LEU A 299 -14.40 -5.36 -8.60
N VAL A 300 -13.23 -4.72 -8.63
CA VAL A 300 -13.12 -3.26 -8.76
C VAL A 300 -13.23 -2.82 -10.22
N ARG A 301 -12.90 -3.69 -11.16
CA ARG A 301 -13.09 -3.49 -12.60
C ARG A 301 -14.56 -3.68 -12.99
#